data_32a36be6c81ef39613af90a83fcf8779
#
_entry.id   32a36be6c81ef39613af90a83fcf8779
#
_cell.length_a   1.000
_cell.length_b   1.000
_cell.length_c   1.000
_cell.angle_alpha   90.00
_cell.angle_beta   90.00
_cell.angle_gamma   90.00
#
_symmetry.space_group_name_H-M   'P 1'
#
loop_
_entity.id
_entity.type
_entity.pdbx_description
1 polymer ?
#
loop_
_entity_poly.entity_id
_entity_poly.type
_entity_poly.pdbx_seq_one_letter_code
_entity_poly.pdbx_strand_id
1 'polypeptide(L)'
;MSSEPVAPGAGSEPDSEPEFELTEASGVSAGAVRPEPPPEPTAAPERSTIPPEKAVELLSKISLFSALQPSYLRRIANLGIEEDYPSGAVIFKEGAQGDKMYLILSGAVRIGRQVPGMGEEALAILRAGTHFGEMALIDDFPRSADARAHEACRLFVVRKEDMEDLLFVDRDLAYDLLWSFVRTLSSRLRETNDKMTFMAVTSKF
;
A
#
# COMPACT_ATOMS: atom_id res chain seq x y z
N MET A 1 15.67 -26.76 69.00
CA MET A 1 14.56 -27.70 68.98
C MET A 1 14.10 -27.74 67.55
N SER A 2 14.69 -28.66 66.82
CA SER A 2 14.14 -29.98 66.47
C SER A 2 12.79 -29.79 65.76
N SER A 3 12.63 -30.13 64.54
CA SER A 3 12.79 -31.42 63.95
C SER A 3 12.44 -31.30 62.43
N GLU A 4 13.20 -31.82 61.68
CA GLU A 4 13.28 -32.79 60.59
C GLU A 4 12.01 -33.15 59.78
N PRO A 5 12.27 -33.79 58.63
CA PRO A 5 11.56 -33.59 57.36
C PRO A 5 10.65 -34.79 57.03
N VAL A 6 9.79 -34.61 56.07
CA VAL A 6 9.11 -35.71 55.39
C VAL A 6 9.29 -35.63 53.87
N ALA A 7 9.92 -36.61 53.34
CA ALA A 7 10.01 -36.94 51.92
C ALA A 7 8.96 -38.06 51.56
N PRO A 8 8.97 -38.66 50.35
CA PRO A 8 8.22 -38.22 49.17
C PRO A 8 7.12 -39.25 48.84
N GLY A 9 6.13 -38.84 48.12
CA GLY A 9 5.09 -39.68 47.57
C GLY A 9 5.09 -39.72 46.06
N ALA A 10 5.16 -40.93 45.59
CA ALA A 10 5.31 -41.36 44.20
C ALA A 10 4.19 -40.99 43.22
N GLY A 11 4.57 -40.79 42.01
CA GLY A 11 4.01 -41.43 40.79
C GLY A 11 2.56 -41.13 40.42
N SER A 12 2.40 -40.40 39.36
CA SER A 12 1.33 -40.69 38.40
C SER A 12 1.81 -40.39 36.98
N GLU A 13 1.57 -41.37 36.16
CA GLU A 13 1.95 -41.52 34.75
C GLU A 13 1.37 -40.40 33.88
N PRO A 14 1.96 -40.15 32.69
CA PRO A 14 1.45 -39.14 31.76
C PRO A 14 0.21 -39.71 31.01
N ASP A 15 -0.84 -38.88 31.02
CA ASP A 15 -2.04 -39.08 30.23
C ASP A 15 -1.68 -39.11 28.74
N SER A 16 -2.11 -40.21 28.12
CA SER A 16 -2.03 -40.48 26.70
C SER A 16 -2.81 -39.43 25.89
N GLU A 17 -2.14 -38.77 24.98
CA GLU A 17 -2.73 -37.95 23.92
C GLU A 17 -3.65 -38.82 23.03
N PRO A 18 -4.83 -38.35 22.62
CA PRO A 18 -5.66 -39.05 21.67
C PRO A 18 -5.05 -38.95 20.26
N GLU A 19 -4.70 -40.09 19.69
CA GLU A 19 -4.37 -40.24 18.27
C GLU A 19 -5.59 -39.86 17.42
N PHE A 20 -5.44 -38.79 16.64
CA PHE A 20 -6.39 -38.43 15.59
C PHE A 20 -6.08 -39.28 14.34
N GLU A 21 -6.90 -40.31 14.11
CA GLU A 21 -6.95 -41.04 12.85
C GLU A 21 -7.33 -40.08 11.69
N LEU A 22 -6.38 -39.83 10.79
CA LEU A 22 -6.62 -39.17 9.51
C LEU A 22 -7.38 -40.11 8.59
N THR A 23 -8.69 -40.00 8.53
CA THR A 23 -9.50 -40.63 7.49
C THR A 23 -9.20 -39.95 6.16
N GLU A 24 -8.55 -40.64 5.26
CA GLU A 24 -8.42 -40.25 3.85
C GLU A 24 -9.81 -40.11 3.21
N ALA A 25 -10.25 -38.89 2.98
CA ALA A 25 -11.38 -38.59 2.12
C ALA A 25 -10.90 -38.37 0.70
N SER A 26 -11.20 -39.36 -0.12
CA SER A 26 -10.96 -39.44 -1.56
C SER A 26 -11.51 -38.22 -2.31
N GLY A 27 -10.64 -37.61 -3.10
CA GLY A 27 -10.87 -37.07 -4.43
C GLY A 27 -12.11 -36.23 -4.70
N VAL A 28 -11.94 -34.88 -4.61
CA VAL A 28 -12.55 -33.99 -5.61
C VAL A 28 -11.47 -33.00 -6.03
N SER A 29 -10.89 -33.24 -7.19
CA SER A 29 -10.02 -32.29 -7.88
C SER A 29 -10.86 -31.10 -8.34
N ALA A 30 -11.03 -30.10 -7.46
CA ALA A 30 -11.44 -28.79 -7.86
C ALA A 30 -10.22 -28.11 -8.51
N GLY A 31 -10.23 -28.01 -9.83
CA GLY A 31 -9.21 -27.30 -10.58
C GLY A 31 -9.06 -25.89 -10.04
N ALA A 32 -8.02 -25.70 -9.23
CA ALA A 32 -7.58 -24.38 -8.80
C ALA A 32 -7.14 -23.64 -10.07
N VAL A 33 -8.01 -22.78 -10.60
CA VAL A 33 -7.64 -21.78 -11.59
C VAL A 33 -6.56 -20.93 -10.91
N ARG A 34 -5.31 -21.16 -11.31
CA ARG A 34 -4.21 -20.27 -10.92
C ARG A 34 -4.61 -18.87 -11.40
N PRO A 35 -4.64 -17.85 -10.51
CA PRO A 35 -4.81 -16.50 -10.99
C PRO A 35 -3.68 -16.20 -11.98
N GLU A 36 -4.05 -15.78 -13.19
CA GLU A 36 -3.07 -15.29 -14.15
C GLU A 36 -2.21 -14.21 -13.48
N PRO A 37 -0.88 -14.26 -13.67
CA PRO A 37 -0.03 -13.18 -13.21
C PRO A 37 -0.54 -11.87 -13.82
N PRO A 38 -0.48 -10.75 -13.09
CA PRO A 38 -0.86 -9.46 -13.64
C PRO A 38 -0.06 -9.23 -14.93
N PRO A 39 -0.70 -8.68 -15.97
CA PRO A 39 0.02 -8.35 -17.20
C PRO A 39 1.21 -7.46 -16.84
N GLU A 40 2.41 -7.89 -17.22
CA GLU A 40 3.60 -7.07 -17.06
C GLU A 40 3.41 -5.75 -17.81
N PRO A 41 3.91 -4.63 -17.28
CA PRO A 41 3.85 -3.36 -18.01
C PRO A 41 4.47 -3.54 -19.39
N THR A 42 3.73 -3.15 -20.42
CA THR A 42 3.97 -3.51 -21.83
C THR A 42 5.21 -2.86 -22.44
N ALA A 43 5.98 -2.08 -21.71
CA ALA A 43 7.24 -1.47 -22.15
C ALA A 43 8.24 -1.35 -20.99
N ALA A 44 9.54 -1.45 -21.31
CA ALA A 44 10.59 -1.08 -20.37
C ALA A 44 10.36 0.38 -19.91
N PRO A 45 10.59 0.71 -18.64
CA PRO A 45 10.33 2.05 -18.14
C PRO A 45 11.20 3.06 -18.86
N GLU A 46 10.62 3.79 -19.80
CA GLU A 46 11.25 4.94 -20.41
C GLU A 46 11.18 6.11 -19.40
N ARG A 47 12.28 6.89 -19.35
CA ARG A 47 12.26 8.13 -18.56
C ARG A 47 11.08 8.99 -19.00
N SER A 48 10.46 9.69 -18.05
CA SER A 48 9.29 10.53 -18.32
C SER A 48 9.48 11.37 -19.58
N THR A 49 8.55 11.26 -20.54
CA THR A 49 8.49 12.07 -21.73
C THR A 49 7.90 13.46 -21.47
N ILE A 50 7.38 13.70 -20.25
CA ILE A 50 6.84 14.99 -19.83
C ILE A 50 7.99 15.99 -19.71
N PRO A 51 7.89 17.17 -20.33
CA PRO A 51 8.85 18.25 -20.11
C PRO A 51 8.98 18.55 -18.60
N PRO A 52 10.19 18.74 -18.06
CA PRO A 52 10.41 18.95 -16.62
C PRO A 52 9.53 20.04 -16.01
N GLU A 53 9.26 21.12 -16.76
CA GLU A 53 8.39 22.22 -16.34
C GLU A 53 6.94 21.75 -16.14
N LYS A 54 6.45 20.90 -17.03
CA LYS A 54 5.11 20.33 -16.92
C LYS A 54 5.02 19.34 -15.77
N ALA A 55 6.06 18.53 -15.55
CA ALA A 55 6.13 17.65 -14.40
C ALA A 55 6.12 18.44 -13.09
N VAL A 56 6.87 19.54 -12.99
CA VAL A 56 6.85 20.44 -11.83
C VAL A 56 5.46 21.04 -11.60
N GLU A 57 4.76 21.47 -12.65
CA GLU A 57 3.37 21.97 -12.54
C GLU A 57 2.43 20.91 -11.98
N LEU A 58 2.54 19.67 -12.46
CA LEU A 58 1.70 18.56 -11.99
C LEU A 58 2.03 18.17 -10.54
N LEU A 59 3.31 18.06 -10.20
CA LEU A 59 3.77 17.77 -8.85
C LEU A 59 3.30 18.84 -7.84
N SER A 60 3.35 20.12 -8.21
CA SER A 60 2.93 21.22 -7.33
C SER A 60 1.45 21.19 -6.94
N LYS A 61 0.59 20.53 -7.74
CA LYS A 61 -0.85 20.38 -7.46
C LYS A 61 -1.16 19.24 -6.49
N ILE A 62 -0.18 18.37 -6.22
CA ILE A 62 -0.34 17.24 -5.33
C ILE A 62 -0.09 17.69 -3.90
N SER A 63 -1.03 17.40 -3.01
CA SER A 63 -0.98 17.84 -1.61
C SER A 63 0.35 17.53 -0.92
N LEU A 64 0.93 16.37 -1.22
CA LEU A 64 2.21 15.93 -0.69
C LEU A 64 3.38 16.83 -1.09
N PHE A 65 3.35 17.41 -2.28
CA PHE A 65 4.46 18.19 -2.85
C PHE A 65 4.16 19.70 -2.95
N SER A 66 2.92 20.11 -2.67
CA SER A 66 2.45 21.47 -2.89
C SER A 66 3.19 22.54 -2.07
N ALA A 67 3.79 22.16 -0.94
CA ALA A 67 4.56 23.04 -0.08
C ALA A 67 6.06 23.09 -0.43
N LEU A 68 6.52 22.25 -1.36
CA LEU A 68 7.93 22.18 -1.73
C LEU A 68 8.32 23.30 -2.69
N GLN A 69 9.58 23.73 -2.59
CA GLN A 69 10.14 24.73 -3.51
C GLN A 69 10.24 24.16 -4.95
N PRO A 70 10.13 25.00 -5.99
CA PRO A 70 10.22 24.57 -7.38
C PRO A 70 11.53 23.83 -7.73
N SER A 71 12.64 24.18 -7.06
CA SER A 71 13.92 23.49 -7.20
C SER A 71 13.86 22.03 -6.77
N TYR A 72 13.15 21.74 -5.68
CA TYR A 72 12.93 20.38 -5.17
C TYR A 72 12.00 19.59 -6.08
N LEU A 73 10.92 20.22 -6.55
CA LEU A 73 10.00 19.60 -7.50
C LEU A 73 10.69 19.20 -8.79
N ARG A 74 11.64 19.99 -9.31
CA ARG A 74 12.45 19.60 -10.49
C ARG A 74 13.29 18.37 -10.23
N ARG A 75 13.89 18.23 -9.05
CA ARG A 75 14.68 17.06 -8.69
C ARG A 75 13.82 15.80 -8.60
N ILE A 76 12.66 15.90 -7.97
CA ILE A 76 11.69 14.80 -7.92
C ILE A 76 11.15 14.47 -9.32
N ALA A 77 10.88 15.47 -10.15
CA ALA A 77 10.44 15.27 -11.54
C ALA A 77 11.43 14.47 -12.37
N ASN A 78 12.73 14.61 -12.12
CA ASN A 78 13.77 13.88 -12.84
C ASN A 78 13.88 12.39 -12.41
N LEU A 79 13.29 11.99 -11.28
CA LEU A 79 13.25 10.59 -10.84
C LEU A 79 12.11 9.82 -11.49
N GLY A 80 11.07 10.51 -11.95
CA GLY A 80 9.83 9.88 -12.38
C GLY A 80 9.93 9.23 -13.74
N ILE A 81 9.20 8.15 -13.88
CA ILE A 81 8.91 7.45 -15.13
C ILE A 81 7.41 7.47 -15.38
N GLU A 82 7.00 7.36 -16.63
CA GLU A 82 5.58 7.23 -16.97
C GLU A 82 5.23 5.77 -17.22
N GLU A 83 4.09 5.35 -16.66
CA GLU A 83 3.53 4.01 -16.90
C GLU A 83 2.07 4.17 -17.33
N ASP A 84 1.68 3.52 -18.44
CA ASP A 84 0.30 3.48 -18.94
C ASP A 84 -0.37 2.16 -18.51
N TYR A 85 -1.57 2.27 -17.96
CA TYR A 85 -2.36 1.12 -17.56
C TYR A 85 -3.73 1.12 -18.26
N PRO A 86 -4.10 0.05 -18.98
CA PRO A 86 -5.44 -0.08 -19.56
C PRO A 86 -6.49 -0.23 -18.45
N SER A 87 -7.74 0.12 -18.76
CA SER A 87 -8.86 -0.05 -17.83
C SER A 87 -8.93 -1.49 -17.30
N GLY A 88 -9.12 -1.65 -16.00
CA GLY A 88 -9.18 -2.94 -15.32
C GLY A 88 -7.82 -3.54 -14.94
N ALA A 89 -6.68 -3.00 -15.42
CA ALA A 89 -5.36 -3.51 -15.07
C ALA A 89 -5.08 -3.39 -13.58
N VAL A 90 -4.44 -4.41 -13.01
CA VAL A 90 -3.97 -4.38 -11.61
C VAL A 90 -2.63 -3.65 -11.58
N ILE A 91 -2.53 -2.59 -10.77
CA ILE A 91 -1.30 -1.84 -10.56
C ILE A 91 -0.48 -2.53 -9.45
N PHE A 92 -1.12 -2.84 -8.33
CA PHE A 92 -0.58 -3.69 -7.27
C PHE A 92 -1.71 -4.31 -6.45
N LYS A 93 -1.37 -5.34 -5.66
CA LYS A 93 -2.30 -6.01 -4.74
C LYS A 93 -1.97 -5.72 -3.29
N GLU A 94 -2.97 -5.78 -2.42
CA GLU A 94 -2.82 -5.80 -0.97
C GLU A 94 -1.83 -6.91 -0.56
N GLY A 95 -0.98 -6.62 0.41
CA GLY A 95 0.05 -7.55 0.89
C GLY A 95 1.31 -7.65 0.02
N ALA A 96 1.33 -7.07 -1.19
CA ALA A 96 2.54 -7.02 -2.00
C ALA A 96 3.58 -6.06 -1.38
N GLN A 97 4.87 -6.31 -1.67
CA GLN A 97 5.92 -5.37 -1.26
C GLN A 97 5.77 -4.05 -2.02
N GLY A 98 5.85 -2.94 -1.28
CA GLY A 98 5.77 -1.59 -1.85
C GLY A 98 7.16 -1.02 -2.16
N ASP A 99 7.39 -0.70 -3.42
CA ASP A 99 8.66 -0.13 -3.91
C ASP A 99 8.47 1.14 -4.75
N LYS A 100 7.23 1.58 -4.94
CA LYS A 100 6.87 2.72 -5.80
C LYS A 100 5.74 3.54 -5.19
N MET A 101 5.74 4.84 -5.45
CA MET A 101 4.56 5.69 -5.34
C MET A 101 4.10 6.12 -6.73
N TYR A 102 2.83 6.47 -6.82
CA TYR A 102 2.15 6.78 -8.09
C TYR A 102 1.39 8.09 -7.99
N LEU A 103 1.52 8.91 -9.03
CA LEU A 103 0.76 10.13 -9.23
C LEU A 103 -0.09 9.98 -10.48
N ILE A 104 -1.38 10.26 -10.39
CA ILE A 104 -2.29 10.10 -11.52
C ILE A 104 -2.21 11.32 -12.40
N LEU A 105 -1.67 11.15 -13.61
CA LEU A 105 -1.59 12.21 -14.63
C LEU A 105 -2.90 12.33 -15.40
N SER A 106 -3.52 11.19 -15.73
CA SER A 106 -4.84 11.12 -16.39
C SER A 106 -5.55 9.83 -16.05
N GLY A 107 -6.88 9.80 -16.22
CA GLY A 107 -7.73 8.65 -15.89
C GLY A 107 -8.07 8.56 -14.41
N ALA A 108 -8.41 7.35 -13.95
CA ALA A 108 -8.80 7.09 -12.57
C ALA A 108 -8.29 5.74 -12.08
N VAL A 109 -7.97 5.65 -10.79
CA VAL A 109 -7.51 4.45 -10.10
C VAL A 109 -8.47 4.14 -8.96
N ARG A 110 -8.92 2.88 -8.88
CA ARG A 110 -9.72 2.35 -7.79
C ARG A 110 -8.80 1.74 -6.75
N ILE A 111 -8.95 2.19 -5.51
CA ILE A 111 -8.35 1.58 -4.33
C ILE A 111 -9.41 0.74 -3.65
N GLY A 112 -9.10 -0.51 -3.34
CA GLY A 112 -10.05 -1.45 -2.75
C GLY A 112 -9.38 -2.52 -1.91
N ARG A 113 -10.21 -3.33 -1.24
CA ARG A 113 -9.76 -4.48 -0.46
C ARG A 113 -10.66 -5.67 -0.73
N GLN A 114 -10.09 -6.86 -0.62
CA GLN A 114 -10.87 -8.09 -0.61
C GLN A 114 -11.45 -8.30 0.80
N VAL A 115 -12.77 -8.32 0.91
CA VAL A 115 -13.46 -8.59 2.18
C VAL A 115 -13.99 -10.03 2.15
N PRO A 116 -13.54 -10.90 3.07
CA PRO A 116 -14.01 -12.28 3.11
C PRO A 116 -15.55 -12.36 3.17
N GLY A 117 -16.14 -13.10 2.24
CA GLY A 117 -17.62 -13.28 2.16
C GLY A 117 -18.40 -12.13 1.52
N MET A 118 -17.76 -10.98 1.25
CA MET A 118 -18.42 -9.82 0.62
C MET A 118 -17.83 -9.46 -0.76
N GLY A 119 -16.66 -10.04 -1.10
CA GLY A 119 -15.96 -9.73 -2.35
C GLY A 119 -15.08 -8.49 -2.26
N GLU A 120 -14.88 -7.82 -3.41
CA GLU A 120 -14.03 -6.63 -3.50
C GLU A 120 -14.82 -5.37 -3.08
N GLU A 121 -14.39 -4.72 -2.00
CA GLU A 121 -14.94 -3.45 -1.56
C GLU A 121 -14.07 -2.28 -2.04
N ALA A 122 -14.69 -1.28 -2.68
CA ALA A 122 -14.02 -0.06 -3.10
C ALA A 122 -13.90 0.91 -1.92
N LEU A 123 -12.66 1.25 -1.55
CA LEU A 123 -12.38 2.25 -0.52
C LEU A 123 -12.40 3.67 -1.09
N ALA A 124 -11.88 3.85 -2.30
CA ALA A 124 -11.81 5.14 -2.98
C ALA A 124 -11.65 4.98 -4.49
N ILE A 125 -12.10 6.00 -5.24
CA ILE A 125 -11.72 6.22 -6.64
C ILE A 125 -10.91 7.50 -6.69
N LEU A 126 -9.64 7.38 -7.04
CA LEU A 126 -8.69 8.47 -7.15
C LEU A 126 -8.61 8.95 -8.60
N ARG A 127 -8.53 10.26 -8.81
CA ARG A 127 -8.51 10.87 -10.15
C ARG A 127 -7.22 11.64 -10.40
N ALA A 128 -7.04 12.10 -11.61
CA ALA A 128 -5.90 12.94 -12.01
C ALA A 128 -5.65 14.07 -11.01
N GLY A 129 -4.36 14.31 -10.69
CA GLY A 129 -3.92 15.27 -9.66
C GLY A 129 -3.85 14.69 -8.24
N THR A 130 -4.16 13.41 -8.05
CA THR A 130 -3.98 12.72 -6.77
C THR A 130 -2.83 11.70 -6.82
N HIS A 131 -2.45 11.18 -5.66
CA HIS A 131 -1.37 10.20 -5.50
C HIS A 131 -1.84 9.02 -4.63
N PHE A 132 -1.13 7.89 -4.74
CA PHE A 132 -1.33 6.70 -3.93
C PHE A 132 -0.04 5.88 -3.83
N GLY A 133 -0.01 4.95 -2.89
CA GLY A 133 1.15 4.09 -2.65
C GLY A 133 2.33 4.80 -1.99
N GLU A 134 2.13 6.03 -1.51
CA GLU A 134 3.14 6.86 -0.84
C GLU A 134 3.63 6.27 0.47
N MET A 135 2.83 5.43 1.14
CA MET A 135 3.24 4.80 2.40
C MET A 135 4.49 3.94 2.21
N ALA A 136 4.65 3.33 1.04
CA ALA A 136 5.84 2.57 0.70
C ALA A 136 7.15 3.39 0.69
N LEU A 137 7.07 4.73 0.59
CA LEU A 137 8.25 5.60 0.72
C LEU A 137 8.63 5.88 2.18
N ILE A 138 7.72 5.60 3.12
CA ILE A 138 7.87 5.94 4.54
C ILE A 138 8.27 4.71 5.36
N ASP A 139 7.65 3.57 5.04
CA ASP A 139 7.81 2.33 5.79
C ASP A 139 8.01 1.13 4.84
N ASP A 140 8.39 -0.01 5.44
CA ASP A 140 8.60 -1.27 4.72
C ASP A 140 7.40 -2.21 4.82
N PHE A 141 6.23 -1.68 5.24
CA PHE A 141 5.03 -2.50 5.34
C PHE A 141 4.49 -2.86 3.95
N PRO A 142 3.87 -4.03 3.83
CA PRO A 142 3.17 -4.42 2.60
C PRO A 142 2.07 -3.44 2.22
N ARG A 143 1.68 -3.43 0.95
CA ARG A 143 0.56 -2.63 0.43
C ARG A 143 -0.69 -2.84 1.27
N SER A 144 -1.30 -1.78 1.73
CA SER A 144 -2.48 -1.79 2.61
C SER A 144 -3.82 -2.02 1.89
N ALA A 145 -3.82 -2.00 0.55
CA ALA A 145 -5.00 -2.17 -0.29
C ALA A 145 -4.58 -2.56 -1.71
N ASP A 146 -5.53 -3.02 -2.51
CA ASP A 146 -5.39 -3.20 -3.96
C ASP A 146 -5.47 -1.85 -4.68
N ALA A 147 -4.71 -1.70 -5.76
CA ALA A 147 -4.86 -0.61 -6.72
C ALA A 147 -5.09 -1.16 -8.12
N ARG A 148 -6.16 -0.68 -8.77
CA ARG A 148 -6.57 -1.11 -10.12
C ARG A 148 -6.96 0.10 -10.95
N ALA A 149 -6.56 0.13 -12.21
CA ALA A 149 -7.01 1.14 -13.16
C ALA A 149 -8.55 1.05 -13.31
N HIS A 150 -9.27 2.05 -12.82
CA HIS A 150 -10.73 2.16 -12.97
C HIS A 150 -11.09 2.56 -14.40
N GLU A 151 -10.32 3.47 -14.96
CA GLU A 151 -10.31 3.90 -16.35
C GLU A 151 -8.87 3.73 -16.87
N ALA A 152 -8.67 3.71 -18.19
CA ALA A 152 -7.32 3.78 -18.73
C ALA A 152 -6.61 5.00 -18.12
N CYS A 153 -5.45 4.79 -17.54
CA CYS A 153 -4.76 5.84 -16.78
C CYS A 153 -3.28 5.88 -17.13
N ARG A 154 -2.74 7.08 -17.09
CA ARG A 154 -1.29 7.36 -17.14
C ARG A 154 -0.83 7.81 -15.77
N LEU A 155 0.19 7.14 -15.28
CA LEU A 155 0.77 7.37 -13.96
C LEU A 155 2.20 7.89 -14.10
N PHE A 156 2.55 8.86 -13.26
CA PHE A 156 3.93 9.24 -13.01
C PHE A 156 4.38 8.45 -11.78
N VAL A 157 5.43 7.69 -11.93
CA VAL A 157 5.89 6.70 -10.96
C VAL A 157 7.24 7.11 -10.42
N VAL A 158 7.39 7.13 -9.10
CA VAL A 158 8.65 7.36 -8.42
C VAL A 158 9.01 6.12 -7.61
N ARG A 159 10.19 5.56 -7.84
CA ARG A 159 10.69 4.41 -7.10
C ARG A 159 11.18 4.84 -5.71
N LYS A 160 10.98 3.97 -4.72
CA LYS A 160 11.43 4.18 -3.35
C LYS A 160 12.94 4.44 -3.30
N GLU A 161 13.72 3.57 -3.93
CA GLU A 161 15.18 3.66 -3.98
C GLU A 161 15.67 5.02 -4.50
N ASP A 162 15.13 5.48 -5.65
CA ASP A 162 15.51 6.76 -6.24
C ASP A 162 15.17 7.94 -5.31
N MET A 163 14.02 7.87 -4.62
CA MET A 163 13.63 8.89 -3.66
C MET A 163 14.53 8.87 -2.42
N GLU A 164 14.85 7.70 -1.88
CA GLU A 164 15.74 7.54 -0.74
C GLU A 164 17.13 8.11 -1.03
N ASP A 165 17.68 7.82 -2.21
CA ASP A 165 18.97 8.36 -2.66
C ASP A 165 18.93 9.89 -2.73
N LEU A 166 17.85 10.46 -3.30
CA LEU A 166 17.67 11.91 -3.36
C LEU A 166 17.63 12.52 -1.97
N LEU A 167 16.86 11.94 -1.04
CA LEU A 167 16.68 12.44 0.32
C LEU A 167 17.93 12.23 1.18
N PHE A 168 18.73 11.22 0.88
CA PHE A 168 20.02 11.02 1.56
C PHE A 168 21.00 12.15 1.24
N VAL A 169 21.03 12.59 -0.01
CA VAL A 169 21.90 13.68 -0.48
C VAL A 169 21.39 15.06 -0.06
N ASP A 170 20.07 15.29 -0.09
CA ASP A 170 19.46 16.59 0.22
C ASP A 170 18.63 16.55 1.51
N ARG A 171 19.26 16.93 2.60
CA ARG A 171 18.64 16.91 3.93
C ARG A 171 17.53 17.97 4.11
N ASP A 172 17.65 19.09 3.45
CA ASP A 172 16.64 20.16 3.52
C ASP A 172 15.37 19.74 2.78
N LEU A 173 15.54 19.12 1.60
CA LEU A 173 14.42 18.50 0.89
C LEU A 173 13.78 17.36 1.73
N ALA A 174 14.60 16.52 2.36
CA ALA A 174 14.11 15.44 3.21
C ALA A 174 13.27 15.98 4.38
N TYR A 175 13.71 17.05 5.02
CA TYR A 175 12.98 17.70 6.10
C TYR A 175 11.65 18.29 5.63
N ASP A 176 11.65 19.04 4.53
CA ASP A 176 10.44 19.64 3.98
C ASP A 176 9.43 18.58 3.52
N LEU A 177 9.92 17.52 2.89
CA LEU A 177 9.08 16.40 2.46
C LEU A 177 8.49 15.64 3.65
N LEU A 178 9.26 15.38 4.70
CA LEU A 178 8.79 14.75 5.93
C LEU A 178 7.62 15.54 6.55
N TRP A 179 7.74 16.86 6.64
CA TRP A 179 6.65 17.71 7.14
C TRP A 179 5.41 17.67 6.24
N SER A 180 5.60 17.58 4.93
CA SER A 180 4.48 17.40 3.99
C SER A 180 3.77 16.06 4.20
N PHE A 181 4.50 14.96 4.41
CA PHE A 181 3.94 13.67 4.78
C PHE A 181 3.14 13.75 6.08
N VAL A 182 3.72 14.31 7.15
CA VAL A 182 3.06 14.42 8.46
C VAL A 182 1.73 15.19 8.33
N ARG A 183 1.70 16.31 7.59
CA ARG A 183 0.47 17.08 7.37
C ARG A 183 -0.57 16.29 6.58
N THR A 184 -0.15 15.62 5.50
CA THR A 184 -1.04 14.82 4.64
C THR A 184 -1.65 13.65 5.42
N LEU A 185 -0.84 12.90 6.16
CA LEU A 185 -1.32 11.78 6.97
C LEU A 185 -2.23 12.25 8.11
N SER A 186 -1.90 13.37 8.75
CA SER A 186 -2.75 13.99 9.77
C SER A 186 -4.11 14.43 9.23
N SER A 187 -4.17 14.95 8.00
CA SER A 187 -5.44 15.28 7.33
C SER A 187 -6.26 14.03 7.03
N ARG A 188 -5.64 13.02 6.44
CA ARG A 188 -6.31 11.74 6.13
C ARG A 188 -6.85 11.04 7.38
N LEU A 189 -6.10 11.09 8.49
CA LEU A 189 -6.55 10.53 9.75
C LEU A 189 -7.80 11.25 10.28
N ARG A 190 -7.84 12.58 10.23
CA ARG A 190 -9.03 13.36 10.63
C ARG A 190 -10.24 13.00 9.75
N GLU A 191 -10.08 12.98 8.44
CA GLU A 191 -11.14 12.60 7.50
C GLU A 191 -11.67 11.18 7.76
N THR A 192 -10.78 10.25 8.10
CA THR A 192 -11.15 8.86 8.43
C THR A 192 -11.94 8.82 9.73
N ASN A 193 -11.49 9.53 10.77
CA ASN A 193 -12.19 9.62 12.06
C ASN A 193 -13.59 10.25 11.90
N ASP A 194 -13.73 11.28 11.07
CA ASP A 194 -15.02 11.91 10.80
C ASP A 194 -15.97 10.93 10.11
N LYS A 195 -15.49 10.17 9.11
CA LYS A 195 -16.27 9.12 8.44
C LYS A 195 -16.68 8.02 9.42
N MET A 196 -15.78 7.56 10.29
CA MET A 196 -16.09 6.55 11.29
C MET A 196 -17.14 7.05 12.30
N THR A 197 -17.02 8.29 12.74
CA THR A 197 -18.01 8.93 13.64
C THR A 197 -19.37 9.02 12.97
N PHE A 198 -19.41 9.44 11.69
CA PHE A 198 -20.65 9.49 10.93
C PHE A 198 -21.31 8.12 10.79
N MET A 199 -20.54 7.08 10.44
CA MET A 199 -21.07 5.71 10.34
C MET A 199 -21.59 5.19 11.69
N ALA A 200 -20.87 5.44 12.79
CA ALA A 200 -21.27 5.03 14.13
C ALA A 200 -22.58 5.70 14.60
N VAL A 201 -22.82 6.93 14.18
CA VAL A 201 -24.08 7.64 14.47
C VAL A 201 -25.23 7.11 13.61
N THR A 202 -24.96 6.88 12.30
CA THR A 202 -25.98 6.45 11.33
C THR A 202 -26.42 4.98 11.54
N SER A 203 -25.54 4.14 12.09
CA SER A 203 -25.84 2.72 12.37
C SER A 203 -26.69 2.51 13.62
N LYS A 204 -27.02 3.57 14.38
CA LYS A 204 -27.88 3.51 15.57
C LYS A 204 -29.37 3.78 15.27
N PHE A 205 -29.71 4.04 14.04
CA PHE A 205 -31.06 4.23 13.54
C PHE A 205 -31.40 3.17 12.47
#